data_e6232b18e5d2aabf753de70728c0678b
#
_entry.id   e6232b18e5d2aabf753de70728c0678b
#
_cell.length_a   1.000
_cell.length_b   1.000
_cell.length_c   1.000
_cell.angle_alpha   90.00
_cell.angle_beta   90.00
_cell.angle_gamma   90.00
#
_symmetry.space_group_name_H-M   'P 1'
#
loop_
_entity.id
_entity.type
_entity.pdbx_description
1 polymer ?
#
loop_
_entity_poly.entity_id
_entity_poly.type
_entity_poly.pdbx_seq_one_letter_code
_entity_poly.pdbx_strand_id
1 'polypeptide(L)'
;ILHDINETRAVNLADSLRQCHGDIAIEEARPESIDVAINATPLGLHAEDDLPFDPGVVKTGGDLVEIIMTPEVTPLMAKAADQGLHVVPGRRMLDGQLQRYADFMGLSPATG
;
A
#
# COMPACT_ATOMS: atom_id res chain seq x y z
N ILE A 1 -4.99 -10.59 -0.81
CA ILE A 1 -6.32 -10.11 -1.25
C ILE A 1 -6.12 -8.88 -2.11
N LEU A 2 -6.76 -8.84 -3.27
CA LEU A 2 -6.77 -7.74 -4.20
C LEU A 2 -8.18 -7.15 -4.27
N HIS A 3 -8.31 -5.86 -4.08
CA HIS A 3 -9.59 -5.16 -4.15
C HIS A 3 -9.45 -3.85 -4.94
N ASP A 4 -10.39 -3.61 -5.85
CA ASP A 4 -10.54 -2.36 -6.61
C ASP A 4 -12.03 -2.07 -6.74
N ILE A 5 -12.43 -0.80 -6.75
CA ILE A 5 -13.81 -0.41 -7.05
C ILE A 5 -14.21 -0.79 -8.47
N ASN A 6 -13.24 -0.96 -9.36
CA ASN A 6 -13.42 -1.50 -10.70
C ASN A 6 -13.08 -2.99 -10.70
N GLU A 7 -14.10 -3.83 -10.61
CA GLU A 7 -13.95 -5.28 -10.55
C GLU A 7 -13.17 -5.85 -11.75
N THR A 8 -13.35 -5.29 -12.94
CA THR A 8 -12.62 -5.73 -14.14
C THR A 8 -11.12 -5.51 -14.01
N ARG A 9 -10.70 -4.39 -13.40
CA ARG A 9 -9.28 -4.12 -13.13
C ARG A 9 -8.72 -5.11 -12.11
N ALA A 10 -9.47 -5.39 -11.06
CA ALA A 10 -9.07 -6.36 -10.05
C ALA A 10 -8.86 -7.75 -10.66
N VAL A 11 -9.82 -8.23 -11.43
CA VAL A 11 -9.75 -9.54 -12.11
C VAL A 11 -8.56 -9.60 -13.06
N ASN A 12 -8.39 -8.61 -13.93
CA ASN A 12 -7.30 -8.58 -14.90
C ASN A 12 -5.92 -8.57 -14.22
N LEU A 13 -5.76 -7.80 -13.16
CA LEU A 13 -4.51 -7.78 -12.40
C LEU A 13 -4.27 -9.11 -11.68
N ALA A 14 -5.29 -9.67 -11.06
CA ALA A 14 -5.19 -10.97 -10.39
C ALA A 14 -4.77 -12.07 -11.36
N ASP A 15 -5.36 -12.12 -12.56
CA ASP A 15 -5.00 -13.09 -13.59
C ASP A 15 -3.56 -12.93 -14.07
N SER A 16 -3.12 -11.69 -14.27
CA SER A 16 -1.72 -11.40 -14.64
C SER A 16 -0.74 -11.86 -13.55
N LEU A 17 -1.07 -11.59 -12.29
CA LEU A 17 -0.24 -12.00 -11.16
C LEU A 17 -0.19 -13.53 -11.00
N ARG A 18 -1.31 -14.22 -11.19
CA ARG A 18 -1.37 -15.68 -11.16
C ARG A 18 -0.51 -16.31 -12.26
N GLN A 19 -0.47 -15.71 -13.44
CA GLN A 19 0.39 -16.17 -14.54
C GLN A 19 1.87 -16.02 -14.22
N CYS A 20 2.26 -14.93 -13.54
CA CYS A 20 3.65 -14.65 -13.21
C CYS A 20 4.10 -15.32 -11.91
N HIS A 21 3.18 -15.55 -10.97
CA HIS A 21 3.44 -15.99 -9.60
C HIS A 21 2.44 -17.07 -9.18
N GLY A 22 2.48 -18.22 -9.86
CA GLY A 22 1.50 -19.30 -9.65
C GLY A 22 1.55 -19.99 -8.29
N ASP A 23 2.57 -19.70 -7.49
CA ASP A 23 2.76 -20.17 -6.11
C ASP A 23 2.09 -19.27 -5.05
N ILE A 24 1.55 -18.13 -5.46
CA ILE A 24 0.89 -17.18 -4.56
C ILE A 24 -0.63 -17.28 -4.73
N ALA A 25 -1.34 -17.45 -3.62
CA ALA A 25 -2.79 -17.37 -3.61
C ALA A 25 -3.24 -15.90 -3.73
N ILE A 26 -4.04 -15.60 -4.76
CA ILE A 26 -4.58 -14.27 -5.02
C ILE A 26 -6.10 -14.38 -5.01
N GLU A 27 -6.75 -13.60 -4.15
CA GLU A 27 -8.19 -13.55 -4.00
C GLU A 27 -8.72 -12.14 -4.28
N GLU A 28 -9.78 -12.05 -5.06
CA GLU A 28 -10.55 -10.83 -5.25
C GLU A 28 -11.71 -10.84 -4.26
N ALA A 29 -11.50 -10.26 -3.10
CA ALA A 29 -12.51 -10.25 -2.05
C ALA A 29 -12.43 -8.97 -1.22
N ARG A 30 -13.48 -8.68 -0.48
CA ARG A 30 -13.39 -7.67 0.58
C ARG A 30 -12.46 -8.19 1.67
N PRO A 31 -11.44 -7.41 2.04
CA PRO A 31 -10.52 -7.85 3.06
C PRO A 31 -11.20 -7.91 4.43
N GLU A 32 -10.93 -8.98 5.16
CA GLU A 32 -11.33 -9.15 6.56
C GLU A 32 -10.14 -9.68 7.36
N SER A 33 -9.82 -9.05 8.47
CA SER A 33 -8.78 -9.53 9.41
C SER A 33 -7.44 -9.81 8.75
N ILE A 34 -6.88 -8.82 8.09
CA ILE A 34 -5.61 -8.90 7.36
C ILE A 34 -4.44 -8.40 8.20
N ASP A 35 -3.23 -8.85 7.87
CA ASP A 35 -2.00 -8.45 8.57
C ASP A 35 -1.45 -7.13 8.06
N VAL A 36 -1.52 -6.90 6.74
CA VAL A 36 -1.00 -5.71 6.07
C VAL A 36 -2.01 -5.22 5.05
N ALA A 37 -2.38 -3.95 5.13
CA ALA A 37 -3.17 -3.27 4.11
C ALA A 37 -2.32 -2.24 3.37
N ILE A 38 -2.48 -2.15 2.05
CA ILE A 38 -1.78 -1.19 1.21
C ILE A 38 -2.81 -0.35 0.46
N ASN A 39 -2.81 0.96 0.69
CA ASN A 39 -3.59 1.88 -0.13
C ASN A 39 -2.81 2.22 -1.40
N ALA A 40 -3.23 1.64 -2.51
CA ALA A 40 -2.70 1.92 -3.84
C ALA A 40 -3.70 2.72 -4.71
N THR A 41 -4.71 3.33 -4.07
CA THR A 41 -5.73 4.17 -4.72
C THR A 41 -5.34 5.64 -4.67
N PRO A 42 -5.95 6.52 -5.47
CA PRO A 42 -5.76 7.97 -5.37
C PRO A 42 -6.53 8.60 -4.19
N LEU A 43 -7.36 7.84 -3.47
CA LEU A 43 -8.15 8.38 -2.36
C LEU A 43 -7.26 8.73 -1.16
N GLY A 44 -7.30 9.98 -0.79
CA GLY A 44 -6.46 10.59 0.23
C GLY A 44 -5.54 11.70 -0.29
N LEU A 45 -5.52 11.91 -1.63
CA LEU A 45 -4.84 13.06 -2.25
C LEU A 45 -5.51 14.38 -1.86
N HIS A 46 -6.82 14.37 -1.64
CA HIS A 46 -7.61 15.51 -1.25
C HIS A 46 -8.24 15.29 0.13
N ALA A 47 -8.36 16.37 0.90
CA ALA A 47 -8.88 16.30 2.27
C ALA A 47 -10.34 15.84 2.35
N GLU A 48 -11.09 16.08 1.27
CA GLU A 48 -12.51 15.69 1.14
C GLU A 48 -12.72 14.28 0.60
N ASP A 49 -11.66 13.57 0.25
CA ASP A 49 -11.78 12.20 -0.25
C ASP A 49 -12.34 11.27 0.82
N ASP A 50 -13.20 10.35 0.39
CA ASP A 50 -13.62 9.23 1.21
C ASP A 50 -12.43 8.30 1.51
N LEU A 51 -12.52 7.56 2.61
CA LEU A 51 -11.51 6.54 2.89
C LEU A 51 -11.57 5.43 1.85
N PRO A 52 -10.42 4.96 1.33
CA PRO A 52 -10.41 3.87 0.36
C PRO A 52 -10.92 2.55 0.94
N PHE A 53 -10.76 2.36 2.23
CA PHE A 53 -11.29 1.24 3.01
C PHE A 53 -11.27 1.59 4.50
N ASP A 54 -11.96 0.78 5.31
CA ASP A 54 -11.91 0.92 6.77
C ASP A 54 -10.62 0.27 7.30
N PRO A 55 -9.72 1.00 7.98
CA PRO A 55 -8.53 0.41 8.57
C PRO A 55 -8.83 -0.64 9.64
N GLY A 56 -10.05 -0.73 10.15
CA GLY A 56 -10.49 -1.79 11.05
C GLY A 56 -10.42 -3.21 10.48
N VAL A 57 -10.24 -3.36 9.16
CA VAL A 57 -9.99 -4.67 8.52
C VAL A 57 -8.60 -5.21 8.83
N VAL A 58 -7.68 -4.36 9.26
CA VAL A 58 -6.33 -4.77 9.68
C VAL A 58 -6.37 -5.23 11.14
N LYS A 59 -5.72 -6.34 11.41
CA LYS A 59 -5.59 -6.85 12.78
C LYS A 59 -4.89 -5.83 13.69
N THR A 60 -5.23 -5.84 14.96
CA THR A 60 -4.54 -5.02 15.96
C THR A 60 -3.03 -5.25 15.91
N GLY A 61 -2.26 -4.17 15.82
CA GLY A 61 -0.80 -4.23 15.67
C GLY A 61 -0.31 -4.59 14.26
N GLY A 62 -1.21 -4.72 13.29
CA GLY A 62 -0.85 -4.90 11.89
C GLY A 62 -0.37 -3.61 11.23
N ASP A 63 -0.01 -3.70 9.95
CA ASP A 63 0.59 -2.61 9.20
C ASP A 63 -0.39 -2.00 8.19
N LEU A 64 -0.38 -0.67 8.12
CA LEU A 64 -0.98 0.09 7.03
C LEU A 64 0.11 0.76 6.21
N VAL A 65 0.16 0.47 4.93
CA VAL A 65 1.08 1.10 3.98
C VAL A 65 0.31 2.08 3.10
N GLU A 66 0.77 3.32 3.08
CA GLU A 66 0.21 4.37 2.22
C GLU A 66 1.19 4.67 1.10
N ILE A 67 0.72 4.75 -0.16
CA ILE A 67 1.60 5.16 -1.28
C ILE A 67 1.53 6.66 -1.57
N ILE A 68 0.53 7.37 -1.05
CA ILE A 68 0.40 8.81 -1.21
C ILE A 68 1.49 9.51 -0.41
N MET A 69 2.22 10.42 -1.05
CA MET A 69 3.30 11.18 -0.43
C MET A 69 2.88 12.60 -0.03
N THR A 70 1.92 13.15 -0.73
CA THR A 70 1.37 14.49 -0.45
C THR A 70 -0.15 14.41 -0.46
N PRO A 71 -0.82 14.66 0.65
CA PRO A 71 -0.30 15.13 1.95
C PRO A 71 0.58 14.07 2.63
N GLU A 72 1.45 14.51 3.54
CA GLU A 72 2.35 13.60 4.30
C GLU A 72 1.57 12.63 5.20
N VAL A 73 0.46 13.10 5.76
CA VAL A 73 -0.47 12.29 6.55
C VAL A 73 -1.85 12.35 5.89
N THR A 74 -2.31 11.21 5.38
CA THR A 74 -3.66 11.09 4.83
C THR A 74 -4.69 10.83 5.93
N PRO A 75 -6.00 11.09 5.70
CA PRO A 75 -7.05 10.73 6.65
C PRO A 75 -7.03 9.24 7.04
N LEU A 76 -6.72 8.36 6.08
CA LEU A 76 -6.58 6.93 6.34
C LEU A 76 -5.45 6.63 7.33
N MET A 77 -4.28 7.27 7.16
CA MET A 77 -3.14 7.12 8.06
C MET A 77 -3.48 7.58 9.48
N ALA A 78 -4.14 8.74 9.61
CA ALA A 78 -4.55 9.27 10.92
C ALA A 78 -5.50 8.31 11.64
N LYS A 79 -6.52 7.81 10.94
CA LYS A 79 -7.47 6.85 11.50
C LYS A 79 -6.81 5.52 11.88
N ALA A 80 -5.89 5.02 11.06
CA ALA A 80 -5.13 3.80 11.33
C ALA A 80 -4.25 3.94 12.59
N ALA A 81 -3.57 5.08 12.72
CA ALA A 81 -2.76 5.38 13.91
C ALA A 81 -3.61 5.43 15.19
N ASP A 82 -4.78 6.06 15.13
CA ASP A 82 -5.75 6.09 16.25
C ASP A 82 -6.23 4.69 16.65
N GLN A 83 -6.24 3.74 15.73
CA GLN A 83 -6.60 2.35 15.99
C GLN A 83 -5.40 1.48 16.43
N GLY A 84 -4.23 2.07 16.60
CA GLY A 84 -3.03 1.38 17.07
C GLY A 84 -2.31 0.57 15.99
N LEU A 85 -2.58 0.84 14.72
CA LEU A 85 -1.86 0.21 13.62
C LEU A 85 -0.47 0.86 13.42
N HIS A 86 0.48 0.08 12.95
CA HIS A 86 1.75 0.59 12.48
C HIS A 86 1.58 1.20 11.08
N VAL A 87 1.83 2.49 10.94
CA VAL A 87 1.62 3.22 9.69
C VAL A 87 2.94 3.44 8.98
N VAL A 88 3.01 2.99 7.72
CA VAL A 88 4.17 3.18 6.84
C VAL A 88 3.83 4.25 5.80
N PRO A 89 4.42 5.44 5.88
CA PRO A 89 4.11 6.53 4.95
C PRO A 89 4.73 6.29 3.57
N GLY A 90 4.08 6.85 2.54
CA GLY A 90 4.48 6.69 1.14
C GLY A 90 5.91 7.12 0.83
N ARG A 91 6.42 8.11 1.55
CA ARG A 91 7.81 8.56 1.42
C ARG A 91 8.83 7.43 1.66
N ARG A 92 8.53 6.50 2.56
CA ARG A 92 9.41 5.34 2.82
C ARG A 92 9.62 4.47 1.58
N MET A 93 8.57 4.30 0.79
CA MET A 93 8.66 3.56 -0.48
C MET A 93 9.56 4.29 -1.47
N LEU A 94 9.41 5.61 -1.59
CA LEU A 94 10.26 6.43 -2.47
C LEU A 94 11.74 6.37 -2.04
N ASP A 95 12.01 6.55 -0.75
CA ASP A 95 13.37 6.49 -0.21
C ASP A 95 14.05 5.15 -0.54
N GLY A 96 13.31 4.04 -0.38
CA GLY A 96 13.80 2.70 -0.74
C GLY A 96 14.05 2.52 -2.24
N GLN A 97 13.22 3.12 -3.09
CA GLN A 97 13.42 3.10 -4.54
C GLN A 97 14.62 3.92 -4.98
N LEU A 98 14.78 5.11 -4.44
CA LEU A 98 15.91 5.99 -4.76
C LEU A 98 17.25 5.33 -4.46
N GLN A 99 17.37 4.63 -3.35
CA GLN A 99 18.58 3.89 -3.03
C GLN A 99 18.88 2.80 -4.06
N ARG A 100 17.86 2.04 -4.47
CA ARG A 100 18.02 1.00 -5.50
C ARG A 100 18.36 1.56 -6.87
N TYR A 101 17.81 2.70 -7.24
CA TYR A 101 18.17 3.39 -8.48
C TYR A 101 19.61 3.90 -8.43
N ALA A 102 20.03 4.49 -7.31
CA ALA A 102 21.40 4.93 -7.12
C ALA A 102 22.40 3.77 -7.23
N ASP A 103 22.10 2.65 -6.59
CA ASP A 103 22.92 1.43 -6.66
C ASP A 103 23.02 0.90 -8.10
N PHE A 104 21.89 0.82 -8.80
CA PHE A 104 21.84 0.35 -10.19
C PHE A 104 22.65 1.26 -11.14
N MET A 105 22.59 2.59 -10.92
CA MET A 105 23.33 3.57 -11.73
C MET A 105 24.79 3.75 -11.28
N GLY A 106 25.23 3.04 -10.25
CA GLY A 106 26.58 3.20 -9.70
C GLY A 106 26.82 4.54 -9.00
N LEU A 107 25.75 5.18 -8.53
CA LEU A 107 25.79 6.47 -7.86
C LEU A 107 25.75 6.34 -6.32
N SER A 108 25.83 5.13 -5.81
CA SER A 108 25.88 4.94 -4.34
C SER A 108 27.10 5.65 -3.79
N PRO A 109 26.95 6.39 -2.68
CA PRO A 109 28.09 7.02 -2.05
C PRO A 109 29.09 5.93 -1.70
N ALA A 110 30.35 6.15 -2.08
CA ALA A 110 31.41 5.26 -1.70
C ALA A 110 31.37 5.12 -0.17
N THR A 111 31.13 3.92 0.31
CA THR A 111 31.27 3.59 1.73
C THR A 111 32.73 3.79 2.11
N GLY A 112 33.01 5.00 2.55
CA GLY A 112 34.30 5.38 3.09
C GLY A 112 34.38 5.08 4.57
#